data_87e4a41075a5d56602de0ff40f45585f
#
_entry.id   87e4a41075a5d56602de0ff40f45585f
#
_cell.length_a   1.000
_cell.length_b   1.000
_cell.length_c   1.000
_cell.angle_alpha   90.00
_cell.angle_beta   90.00
_cell.angle_gamma   90.00
#
_symmetry.space_group_name_H-M   'P 1'
#
loop_
_entity.id
_entity.type
_entity.pdbx_description
1 polymer ?
#
loop_
_entity_poly.entity_id
_entity_poly.type
_entity_poly.pdbx_seq_one_letter_code
_entity_poly.pdbx_strand_id
1 'polypeptide(L)'
;MTPAHTANLALHIGAGAVALAIGFYVLANRKGTEQHRRLGRMFVRVTAVVCLSAAVGTVFLRFLPLFAVLTILVPYQLVGGWRSAITRDRGPTAFDALWTAVAIALSCALVPVLLEASNGWSTVAKSTLAALFVVLL
;
A
#
# COMPACT_ATOMS: atom_id res chain seq x y z
N MET A 1 -23.77 -7.56 4.90
CA MET A 1 -22.74 -6.48 4.96
C MET A 1 -23.33 -5.34 5.76
N THR A 2 -22.57 -4.77 6.68
CA THR A 2 -23.03 -3.58 7.44
C THR A 2 -22.95 -2.33 6.55
N PRO A 3 -23.76 -1.31 6.78
CA PRO A 3 -23.71 -0.05 6.01
C PRO A 3 -22.29 0.58 6.02
N ALA A 4 -21.60 0.49 7.16
CA ALA A 4 -20.22 0.98 7.30
C ALA A 4 -19.25 0.23 6.38
N HIS A 5 -19.39 -1.09 6.23
CA HIS A 5 -18.56 -1.88 5.34
C HIS A 5 -18.78 -1.49 3.87
N THR A 6 -20.03 -1.32 3.45
CA THR A 6 -20.38 -0.91 2.09
C THR A 6 -19.83 0.49 1.77
N ALA A 7 -19.98 1.43 2.71
CA ALA A 7 -19.46 2.79 2.55
C ALA A 7 -17.92 2.81 2.44
N ASN A 8 -17.22 2.06 3.30
CA ASN A 8 -15.76 1.96 3.23
C ASN A 8 -15.29 1.31 1.91
N LEU A 9 -15.98 0.28 1.45
CA LEU A 9 -15.68 -0.38 0.19
C LEU A 9 -15.89 0.57 -1.01
N ALA A 10 -16.99 1.31 -1.02
CA ALA A 10 -17.27 2.31 -2.07
C ALA A 10 -16.22 3.42 -2.10
N LEU A 11 -15.82 3.93 -0.92
CA LEU A 11 -14.72 4.89 -0.80
C LEU A 11 -13.41 4.32 -1.33
N HIS A 12 -13.07 3.08 -0.93
CA HIS A 12 -11.85 2.40 -1.36
C HIS A 12 -11.78 2.24 -2.88
N ILE A 13 -12.85 1.72 -3.48
CA ILE A 13 -12.93 1.50 -4.93
C ILE A 13 -12.91 2.84 -5.68
N GLY A 14 -13.69 3.82 -5.24
CA GLY A 14 -13.74 5.14 -5.88
C GLY A 14 -12.40 5.87 -5.82
N ALA A 15 -11.78 5.94 -4.63
CA ALA A 15 -10.46 6.54 -4.47
C ALA A 15 -9.39 5.76 -5.26
N GLY A 16 -9.46 4.42 -5.27
CA GLY A 16 -8.57 3.56 -6.04
C GLY A 16 -8.65 3.83 -7.55
N ALA A 17 -9.84 3.93 -8.10
CA ALA A 17 -10.05 4.26 -9.52
C ALA A 17 -9.46 5.64 -9.88
N VAL A 18 -9.68 6.64 -9.03
CA VAL A 18 -9.10 7.99 -9.20
C VAL A 18 -7.58 7.95 -9.10
N ALA A 19 -7.02 7.21 -8.12
CA ALA A 19 -5.58 7.05 -7.97
C ALA A 19 -4.96 6.41 -9.22
N LEU A 20 -5.58 5.35 -9.76
CA LEU A 20 -5.11 4.70 -10.98
C LEU A 20 -5.13 5.65 -12.17
N ALA A 21 -6.21 6.38 -12.38
CA ALA A 21 -6.32 7.37 -13.47
C ALA A 21 -5.23 8.44 -13.38
N ILE A 22 -5.03 9.02 -12.18
CA ILE A 22 -3.96 10.00 -11.95
C ILE A 22 -2.59 9.36 -12.16
N GLY A 23 -2.37 8.14 -11.66
CA GLY A 23 -1.11 7.41 -11.78
C GLY A 23 -0.72 7.18 -13.24
N PHE A 24 -1.64 6.67 -14.07
CA PHE A 24 -1.39 6.51 -15.50
C PHE A 24 -1.10 7.85 -16.19
N TYR A 25 -1.83 8.90 -15.85
CA TYR A 25 -1.60 10.21 -16.40
C TYR A 25 -0.23 10.78 -15.99
N VAL A 26 0.18 10.59 -14.74
CA VAL A 26 1.52 10.97 -14.24
C VAL A 26 2.63 10.24 -14.99
N LEU A 27 2.46 8.93 -15.24
CA LEU A 27 3.42 8.13 -16.00
C LEU A 27 3.55 8.59 -17.46
N ALA A 28 2.44 9.01 -18.08
CA ALA A 28 2.42 9.50 -19.44
C ALA A 28 3.03 10.91 -19.59
N ASN A 29 3.12 11.68 -18.51
CA ASN A 29 3.66 13.03 -18.55
C ASN A 29 5.18 13.06 -18.43
N ARG A 30 5.77 14.05 -19.11
CA ARG A 30 7.22 14.28 -19.08
C ARG A 30 7.69 14.54 -17.64
N LYS A 31 8.64 13.72 -17.18
CA LYS A 31 9.23 13.83 -15.83
C LYS A 31 9.89 15.21 -15.64
N GLY A 32 9.77 15.76 -14.44
CA GLY A 32 10.40 17.03 -14.04
C GLY A 32 9.56 18.28 -14.32
N THR A 33 8.45 18.18 -15.06
CA THR A 33 7.54 19.31 -15.29
C THR A 33 6.77 19.68 -14.02
N GLU A 34 6.31 20.91 -13.92
CA GLU A 34 5.47 21.37 -12.80
C GLU A 34 4.17 20.56 -12.71
N GLN A 35 3.56 20.27 -13.86
CA GLN A 35 2.37 19.44 -13.96
C GLN A 35 2.61 18.02 -13.43
N HIS A 36 3.72 17.37 -13.80
CA HIS A 36 4.10 16.06 -13.27
C HIS A 36 4.23 16.09 -11.74
N ARG A 37 4.88 17.12 -11.18
CA ARG A 37 5.02 17.28 -9.72
C ARG A 37 3.69 17.53 -9.01
N ARG A 38 2.81 18.35 -9.59
CA ARG A 38 1.47 18.63 -9.05
C ARG A 38 0.61 17.37 -9.01
N LEU A 39 0.55 16.66 -10.11
CA LEU A 39 -0.21 15.41 -10.22
C LEU A 39 0.37 14.30 -9.34
N GLY A 40 1.69 14.20 -9.23
CA GLY A 40 2.34 13.27 -8.30
C GLY A 40 1.93 13.51 -6.85
N ARG A 41 1.85 14.77 -6.41
CA ARG A 41 1.33 15.10 -5.06
C ARG A 41 -0.15 14.73 -4.89
N MET A 42 -0.97 14.92 -5.93
CA MET A 42 -2.37 14.48 -5.90
C MET A 42 -2.48 12.97 -5.82
N PHE A 43 -1.70 12.25 -6.62
CA PHE A 43 -1.60 10.79 -6.57
C PHE A 43 -1.30 10.29 -5.16
N VAL A 44 -0.26 10.84 -4.51
CA VAL A 44 0.11 10.44 -3.13
C VAL A 44 -1.04 10.66 -2.15
N ARG A 45 -1.74 11.80 -2.23
CA ARG A 45 -2.87 12.12 -1.33
C ARG A 45 -4.05 11.15 -1.53
N VAL A 46 -4.42 10.90 -2.78
CA VAL A 46 -5.52 9.98 -3.08
C VAL A 46 -5.16 8.54 -2.70
N THR A 47 -3.94 8.11 -3.00
CA THR A 47 -3.46 6.78 -2.59
C THR A 47 -3.38 6.63 -1.06
N ALA A 48 -3.06 7.71 -0.32
CA ALA A 48 -3.14 7.68 1.14
C ALA A 48 -4.57 7.41 1.64
N VAL A 49 -5.60 7.96 0.99
CA VAL A 49 -7.01 7.65 1.30
C VAL A 49 -7.31 6.18 1.02
N VAL A 50 -6.80 5.63 -0.09
CA VAL A 50 -6.92 4.19 -0.41
C VAL A 50 -6.28 3.33 0.67
N CYS A 51 -5.06 3.69 1.12
CA CYS A 51 -4.37 2.96 2.19
C CYS A 51 -5.13 3.02 3.53
N LEU A 52 -5.66 4.18 3.89
CA LEU A 52 -6.44 4.34 5.13
C LEU A 52 -7.74 3.53 5.09
N SER A 53 -8.48 3.58 3.98
CA SER A 53 -9.68 2.77 3.81
C SER A 53 -9.39 1.27 3.80
N ALA A 54 -8.27 0.83 3.22
CA ALA A 54 -7.81 -0.55 3.29
C ALA A 54 -7.48 -0.98 4.73
N ALA A 55 -6.77 -0.12 5.49
CA ALA A 55 -6.44 -0.39 6.89
C ALA A 55 -7.72 -0.50 7.75
N VAL A 56 -8.66 0.43 7.60
CA VAL A 56 -9.96 0.37 8.29
C VAL A 56 -10.72 -0.91 7.91
N GLY A 57 -10.76 -1.24 6.62
CA GLY A 57 -11.40 -2.44 6.11
C GLY A 57 -10.82 -3.72 6.70
N THR A 58 -9.50 -3.82 6.72
CA THR A 58 -8.77 -5.01 7.17
C THR A 58 -8.81 -5.17 8.68
N VAL A 59 -8.64 -4.08 9.44
CA VAL A 59 -8.53 -4.15 10.92
C VAL A 59 -9.89 -4.21 11.59
N PHE A 60 -10.87 -3.42 11.15
CA PHE A 60 -12.12 -3.22 11.88
C PHE A 60 -13.34 -3.89 11.25
N LEU A 61 -13.32 -4.18 9.94
CA LEU A 61 -14.52 -4.67 9.27
C LEU A 61 -14.40 -6.14 8.87
N ARG A 62 -13.35 -6.54 8.21
CA ARG A 62 -13.12 -7.92 7.79
C ARG A 62 -11.63 -8.19 7.59
N PHE A 63 -11.07 -8.97 8.49
CA PHE A 63 -9.68 -9.41 8.32
C PHE A 63 -9.57 -10.43 7.19
N LEU A 64 -8.79 -10.09 6.17
CA LEU A 64 -8.42 -10.98 5.07
C LEU A 64 -6.88 -10.97 4.97
N PRO A 65 -6.22 -12.13 5.16
CA PRO A 65 -4.76 -12.20 5.26
C PRO A 65 -4.00 -11.58 4.08
N LEU A 66 -4.48 -11.82 2.85
CA LEU A 66 -3.87 -11.22 1.66
C LEU A 66 -3.94 -9.68 1.69
N PHE A 67 -5.09 -9.13 2.10
CA PHE A 67 -5.25 -7.66 2.20
C PHE A 67 -4.43 -7.08 3.35
N ALA A 68 -4.17 -7.84 4.42
CA ALA A 68 -3.29 -7.41 5.49
C ALA A 68 -1.86 -7.17 5.00
N VAL A 69 -1.32 -8.06 4.15
CA VAL A 69 -0.01 -7.86 3.51
C VAL A 69 0.00 -6.61 2.64
N LEU A 70 -1.02 -6.43 1.78
CA LEU A 70 -1.12 -5.25 0.93
C LEU A 70 -1.27 -3.95 1.74
N THR A 71 -1.94 -4.02 2.89
CA THR A 71 -2.10 -2.86 3.81
C THR A 71 -0.77 -2.42 4.43
N ILE A 72 0.23 -3.27 4.49
CA ILE A 72 1.60 -2.91 4.89
C ILE A 72 2.43 -2.49 3.67
N LEU A 73 2.40 -3.29 2.61
CA LEU A 73 3.22 -3.10 1.42
C LEU A 73 2.95 -1.77 0.71
N VAL A 74 1.68 -1.45 0.46
CA VAL A 74 1.33 -0.25 -0.34
C VAL A 74 1.70 1.06 0.37
N PRO A 75 1.42 1.27 1.68
CA PRO A 75 1.92 2.45 2.39
C PRO A 75 3.44 2.52 2.46
N TYR A 76 4.11 1.38 2.62
CA TYR A 76 5.58 1.32 2.61
C TYR A 76 6.14 1.87 1.29
N GLN A 77 5.65 1.36 0.16
CA GLN A 77 6.03 1.80 -1.18
C GLN A 77 5.67 3.27 -1.43
N LEU A 78 4.48 3.70 -0.98
CA LEU A 78 4.01 5.08 -1.16
C LEU A 78 4.91 6.08 -0.44
N VAL A 79 5.21 5.84 0.83
CA VAL A 79 6.07 6.71 1.66
C VAL A 79 7.49 6.69 1.13
N GLY A 80 8.05 5.51 0.81
CA GLY A 80 9.38 5.38 0.23
C GLY A 80 9.53 6.12 -1.09
N GLY A 81 8.58 5.94 -2.01
CA GLY A 81 8.56 6.63 -3.30
C GLY A 81 8.42 8.15 -3.15
N TRP A 82 7.53 8.61 -2.27
CA TRP A 82 7.36 10.04 -2.00
C TRP A 82 8.63 10.66 -1.40
N ARG A 83 9.21 10.00 -0.41
CA ARG A 83 10.46 10.46 0.21
C ARG A 83 11.61 10.52 -0.79
N SER A 84 11.80 9.48 -1.58
CA SER A 84 12.84 9.46 -2.62
C SER A 84 12.69 10.64 -3.61
N ALA A 85 11.45 11.05 -3.89
CA ALA A 85 11.19 12.18 -4.77
C ALA A 85 11.54 13.54 -4.14
N ILE A 86 11.38 13.72 -2.82
CA ILE A 86 11.62 15.01 -2.13
C ILE A 86 13.02 15.10 -1.50
N THR A 87 13.66 13.97 -1.20
CA THR A 87 15.00 13.92 -0.58
C THR A 87 16.10 13.50 -1.55
N ARG A 88 15.88 13.72 -2.83
CA ARG A 88 16.71 13.22 -3.94
C ARG A 88 18.21 13.40 -3.74
N ASP A 89 18.61 14.49 -3.09
CA ASP A 89 20.02 14.86 -2.92
C ASP A 89 20.56 14.59 -1.51
N ARG A 90 19.75 14.01 -0.64
CA ARG A 90 20.05 13.82 0.79
C ARG A 90 20.10 12.36 1.18
N GLY A 91 20.73 11.49 0.73
CA GLY A 91 20.85 10.08 1.19
C GLY A 91 19.80 9.56 2.20
N PRO A 92 19.82 8.28 2.57
CA PRO A 92 18.90 7.70 3.54
C PRO A 92 19.04 8.35 4.92
N THR A 93 17.92 8.52 5.61
CA THR A 93 17.85 9.13 6.94
C THR A 93 17.43 8.09 8.00
N ALA A 94 17.56 8.44 9.28
CA ALA A 94 17.06 7.59 10.38
C ALA A 94 15.56 7.28 10.24
N PHE A 95 14.77 8.19 9.66
CA PHE A 95 13.35 7.93 9.37
C PHE A 95 13.18 6.78 8.37
N ASP A 96 13.99 6.71 7.33
CA ASP A 96 13.89 5.66 6.32
C ASP A 96 14.24 4.29 6.93
N ALA A 97 15.25 4.25 7.78
CA ALA A 97 15.63 3.05 8.53
C ALA A 97 14.50 2.61 9.51
N LEU A 98 13.95 3.56 10.27
CA LEU A 98 12.83 3.27 11.18
C LEU A 98 11.58 2.79 10.42
N TRP A 99 11.24 3.46 9.30
CA TRP A 99 10.08 3.08 8.48
C TRP A 99 10.22 1.68 7.90
N THR A 100 11.42 1.32 7.44
CA THR A 100 11.74 -0.02 6.96
C THR A 100 11.68 -1.04 8.10
N ALA A 101 12.25 -0.73 9.27
CA ALA A 101 12.20 -1.60 10.43
C ALA A 101 10.75 -1.88 10.88
N VAL A 102 9.88 -0.86 10.90
CA VAL A 102 8.45 -1.02 11.21
C VAL A 102 7.76 -1.91 10.18
N ALA A 103 8.02 -1.72 8.89
CA ALA A 103 7.43 -2.57 7.84
C ALA A 103 7.87 -4.04 7.98
N ILE A 104 9.14 -4.28 8.26
CA ILE A 104 9.68 -5.64 8.51
C ILE A 104 9.03 -6.25 9.76
N ALA A 105 8.97 -5.52 10.87
CA ALA A 105 8.38 -6.00 12.11
C ALA A 105 6.90 -6.39 11.93
N LEU A 106 6.10 -5.55 11.26
CA LEU A 106 4.71 -5.85 10.94
C LEU A 106 4.57 -7.05 10.02
N SER A 107 5.46 -7.20 9.04
CA SER A 107 5.47 -8.34 8.14
C SER A 107 5.79 -9.63 8.89
N CYS A 108 6.80 -9.62 9.75
CA CYS A 108 7.14 -10.76 10.61
C CYS A 108 5.99 -11.13 11.55
N ALA A 109 5.30 -10.13 12.13
CA ALA A 109 4.14 -10.37 12.99
C ALA A 109 2.95 -11.00 12.25
N LEU A 110 2.83 -10.78 10.95
CA LEU A 110 1.80 -11.40 10.13
C LEU A 110 2.10 -12.87 9.76
N VAL A 111 3.36 -13.30 9.78
CA VAL A 111 3.75 -14.66 9.36
C VAL A 111 2.93 -15.75 10.05
N PRO A 112 2.83 -15.81 11.40
CA PRO A 112 2.06 -16.87 12.07
C PRO A 112 0.57 -16.85 11.65
N VAL A 113 -0.02 -15.67 11.55
CA VAL A 113 -1.44 -15.52 11.13
C VAL A 113 -1.64 -16.02 9.69
N LEU A 114 -0.68 -15.77 8.81
CA LEU A 114 -0.74 -16.22 7.43
C LEU A 114 -0.52 -17.72 7.31
N LEU A 115 0.36 -18.31 8.12
CA LEU A 115 0.58 -19.74 8.15
C LEU A 115 -0.68 -20.48 8.60
N GLU A 116 -1.33 -20.03 9.66
CA GLU A 116 -2.61 -20.60 10.13
C GLU A 116 -3.71 -20.46 9.06
N ALA A 117 -3.88 -19.25 8.52
CA ALA A 117 -4.90 -18.99 7.50
C ALA A 117 -4.67 -19.75 6.20
N SER A 118 -3.41 -20.10 5.88
CA SER A 118 -3.05 -20.74 4.60
C SER A 118 -3.36 -22.24 4.53
N ASN A 119 -3.75 -22.88 5.63
CA ASN A 119 -3.96 -24.32 5.69
C ASN A 119 -5.00 -24.86 4.68
N GLY A 120 -5.92 -24.02 4.21
CA GLY A 120 -6.90 -24.38 3.16
C GLY A 120 -6.68 -23.72 1.80
N TRP A 121 -5.56 -23.02 1.60
CA TRP A 121 -5.35 -22.22 0.40
C TRP A 121 -4.75 -23.02 -0.74
N SER A 122 -5.11 -22.63 -1.97
CA SER A 122 -4.48 -23.16 -3.18
C SER A 122 -3.00 -22.80 -3.26
N THR A 123 -2.23 -23.61 -3.99
CA THR A 123 -0.80 -23.36 -4.23
C THR A 123 -0.56 -21.96 -4.84
N VAL A 124 -1.46 -21.53 -5.74
CA VAL A 124 -1.39 -20.21 -6.36
C VAL A 124 -1.50 -19.09 -5.33
N ALA A 125 -2.44 -19.18 -4.38
CA ALA A 125 -2.59 -18.18 -3.33
C ALA A 125 -1.34 -18.11 -2.42
N LYS A 126 -0.75 -19.26 -2.09
CA LYS A 126 0.48 -19.35 -1.30
C LYS A 126 1.68 -18.75 -2.02
N SER A 127 1.85 -19.04 -3.31
CA SER A 127 2.95 -18.49 -4.11
C SER A 127 2.80 -16.97 -4.32
N THR A 128 1.59 -16.47 -4.53
CA THR A 128 1.32 -15.03 -4.62
C THR A 128 1.69 -14.32 -3.33
N LEU A 129 1.32 -14.90 -2.18
CA LEU A 129 1.66 -14.35 -0.88
C LEU A 129 3.18 -14.31 -0.66
N ALA A 130 3.87 -15.42 -0.97
CA ALA A 130 5.32 -15.49 -0.87
C ALA A 130 6.01 -14.44 -1.76
N ALA A 131 5.54 -14.26 -3.01
CA ALA A 131 6.05 -13.23 -3.90
C ALA A 131 5.85 -11.81 -3.35
N LEU A 132 4.68 -11.50 -2.75
CA LEU A 132 4.44 -10.22 -2.10
C LEU A 132 5.37 -9.97 -0.91
N PHE A 133 5.69 -11.01 -0.13
CA PHE A 133 6.66 -10.90 0.96
C PHE A 133 8.07 -10.62 0.45
N VAL A 134 8.51 -11.26 -0.63
CA VAL A 134 9.82 -11.01 -1.25
C VAL A 134 9.93 -9.56 -1.76
N VAL A 135 8.85 -8.99 -2.28
CA VAL A 135 8.82 -7.59 -2.73
C VAL A 135 8.84 -6.60 -1.55
N LEU A 136 8.35 -7.03 -0.38
CA LEU A 136 8.34 -6.19 0.83
C LEU A 136 9.71 -6.13 1.52
N LEU A 137 10.50 -7.20 1.44
CA LEU A 137 11.84 -7.30 2.05
C LEU A 137 12.94 -6.78 1.14
#